data_cf7eac41adb9b25841e68cdfa94007cd
#
_entry.id   cf7eac41adb9b25841e68cdfa94007cd
#
_cell.length_a   1.000
_cell.length_b   1.000
_cell.length_c   1.000
_cell.angle_alpha   90.00
_cell.angle_beta   90.00
_cell.angle_gamma   90.00
#
_symmetry.space_group_name_H-M   'P 1'
#
loop_
_entity.id
_entity.type
_entity.pdbx_description
1 polymer ?
#
loop_
_entity_poly.entity_id
_entity_poly.type
_entity_poly.pdbx_seq_one_letter_code
_entity_poly.pdbx_strand_id
1 'polypeptide(L)'
;VLNATRVNGLAGNLRIELENLGYTNVSVGNYDKSKESKILSNDKELKKLLSEDTGINDLSKNKEEEYENYDAIIIIGEDYLTFN
;
A
#
# COMPACT_ATOMS: atom_id res chain seq x y z
N VAL A 1 1.88 0.81 -4.85
CA VAL A 1 0.81 1.49 -4.11
C VAL A 1 -0.41 1.65 -5.01
N LEU A 2 -1.53 1.13 -4.57
CA LEU A 2 -2.78 1.17 -5.34
C LEU A 2 -3.80 2.03 -4.61
N ASN A 3 -4.39 2.98 -5.33
CA ASN A 3 -5.40 3.87 -4.78
C ASN A 3 -6.80 3.28 -5.00
N ALA A 4 -7.46 2.89 -3.92
CA ALA A 4 -8.82 2.35 -3.93
C ALA A 4 -9.84 3.38 -3.40
N THR A 5 -9.51 4.68 -3.48
CA THR A 5 -10.37 5.77 -3.02
C THR A 5 -10.81 6.64 -4.18
N ARG A 6 -11.64 7.62 -3.88
CA ARG A 6 -12.07 8.64 -4.86
C ARG A 6 -11.17 9.86 -4.87
N VAL A 7 -10.18 9.90 -3.98
CA VAL A 7 -9.28 11.06 -3.86
C VAL A 7 -8.06 10.84 -4.73
N ASN A 8 -7.89 11.69 -5.74
CA ASN A 8 -6.76 11.62 -6.64
C ASN A 8 -5.46 11.97 -5.91
N GLY A 9 -4.36 11.32 -6.31
CA GLY A 9 -3.03 11.66 -5.85
C GLY A 9 -2.57 10.99 -4.56
N LEU A 10 -3.42 10.21 -3.89
CA LEU A 10 -3.03 9.56 -2.63
C LEU A 10 -1.91 8.54 -2.83
N ALA A 11 -1.97 7.73 -3.89
CA ALA A 11 -0.92 6.75 -4.15
C ALA A 11 0.41 7.44 -4.49
N GLY A 12 0.35 8.51 -5.26
CA GLY A 12 1.55 9.28 -5.60
C GLY A 12 2.18 9.93 -4.37
N ASN A 13 1.37 10.46 -3.46
CA ASN A 13 1.87 11.06 -2.23
C ASN A 13 2.54 10.01 -1.34
N LEU A 14 1.92 8.85 -1.19
CA LEU A 14 2.51 7.77 -0.39
C LEU A 14 3.79 7.24 -1.05
N ARG A 15 3.84 7.16 -2.37
CA ARG A 15 5.05 6.79 -3.09
C ARG A 15 6.22 7.70 -2.72
N ILE A 16 5.99 9.01 -2.72
CA ILE A 16 7.04 9.98 -2.37
C ILE A 16 7.53 9.77 -0.94
N GLU A 17 6.60 9.57 0.00
CA GLU A 17 6.95 9.31 1.39
C GLU A 17 7.79 8.04 1.53
N LEU A 18 7.41 6.96 0.85
CA LEU A 18 8.15 5.71 0.90
C LEU A 18 9.54 5.85 0.28
N GLU A 19 9.65 6.54 -0.85
CA GLU A 19 10.94 6.79 -1.48
C GLU A 19 11.85 7.60 -0.55
N ASN A 20 11.30 8.57 0.17
CA ASN A 20 12.05 9.34 1.15
C ASN A 20 12.53 8.50 2.33
N LEU A 21 11.82 7.41 2.64
CA LEU A 21 12.20 6.46 3.69
C LEU A 21 13.20 5.40 3.21
N GLY A 22 13.55 5.40 1.92
CA GLY A 22 14.54 4.49 1.37
C GLY A 22 14.00 3.33 0.56
N TYR A 23 12.68 3.22 0.39
CA TYR A 23 12.11 2.21 -0.48
C TYR A 23 12.39 2.55 -1.94
N THR A 24 12.64 1.55 -2.77
CA THR A 24 12.98 1.72 -4.18
C THR A 24 11.96 1.01 -5.07
N ASN A 25 11.93 1.41 -6.35
CA ASN A 25 11.04 0.79 -7.35
C ASN A 25 9.57 0.83 -6.95
N VAL A 26 9.14 1.95 -6.37
CA VAL A 26 7.76 2.14 -5.95
C VAL A 26 6.92 2.57 -7.15
N SER A 27 5.92 1.77 -7.50
CA SER A 27 4.97 2.07 -8.59
C SER A 27 3.62 2.44 -8.00
N VAL A 28 2.82 3.17 -8.77
CA VAL A 28 1.48 3.56 -8.36
C VAL A 28 0.45 3.11 -9.39
N GLY A 29 -0.77 2.93 -8.94
CA GLY A 29 -1.89 2.54 -9.80
C GLY A 29 -3.21 2.72 -9.08
N ASN A 30 -4.27 2.26 -9.73
CA ASN A 30 -5.61 2.32 -9.17
C ASN A 30 -6.12 0.92 -8.87
N TYR A 31 -7.02 0.82 -7.92
CA TYR A 31 -7.65 -0.43 -7.52
C TYR A 31 -9.15 -0.19 -7.37
N ASP A 32 -9.94 -1.27 -7.35
CA ASP A 32 -11.37 -1.16 -7.12
C ASP A 32 -11.64 -0.50 -5.76
N LYS A 33 -12.70 0.30 -5.68
CA LYS A 33 -13.00 1.04 -4.46
C LYS A 33 -13.07 0.11 -3.25
N SER A 34 -12.42 0.50 -2.18
CA SER A 34 -12.38 -0.25 -0.93
C SER A 34 -12.45 0.69 0.26
N LYS A 35 -13.15 0.27 1.29
CA LYS A 35 -13.20 1.03 2.54
C LYS A 35 -11.95 0.78 3.38
N GLU A 36 -11.34 -0.38 3.25
CA GLU A 36 -10.23 -0.81 4.07
C GLU A 36 -8.90 -0.74 3.31
N SER A 37 -7.89 -0.20 3.98
CA SER A 37 -6.52 -0.24 3.48
C SER A 37 -5.87 -1.55 3.88
N LYS A 38 -5.01 -2.09 3.00
CA LYS A 38 -4.37 -3.38 3.22
C LYS A 38 -2.94 -3.36 2.74
N ILE A 39 -2.12 -4.20 3.34
CA ILE A 39 -0.78 -4.50 2.83
C ILE A 39 -0.72 -5.99 2.53
N LEU A 40 -0.42 -6.32 1.28
CA LEU A 40 -0.28 -7.69 0.81
C LEU A 40 1.19 -7.96 0.53
N SER A 41 1.74 -8.95 1.19
CA SER A 41 3.13 -9.35 0.97
C SER A 41 3.37 -10.76 1.47
N ASN A 42 4.27 -11.47 0.80
CA ASN A 42 4.75 -12.77 1.26
C ASN A 42 6.04 -12.65 2.09
N ASP A 43 6.57 -11.43 2.19
CA ASP A 43 7.74 -11.11 3.02
C ASP A 43 7.25 -10.52 4.35
N LYS A 44 7.43 -11.28 5.43
CA LYS A 44 6.93 -10.88 6.75
C LYS A 44 7.61 -9.64 7.30
N GLU A 45 8.91 -9.50 7.10
CA GLU A 45 9.65 -8.35 7.60
C GLU A 45 9.27 -7.07 6.86
N LEU A 46 9.17 -7.15 5.53
CA LEU A 46 8.77 -6.01 4.70
C LEU A 46 7.35 -5.57 5.06
N LYS A 47 6.45 -6.53 5.24
CA LYS A 47 5.07 -6.25 5.61
C LYS A 47 4.98 -5.50 6.94
N LYS A 48 5.77 -5.93 7.92
CA LYS A 48 5.83 -5.27 9.22
C LYS A 48 6.38 -3.85 9.12
N LEU A 49 7.47 -3.66 8.37
CA LEU A 49 8.04 -2.33 8.16
C LEU A 49 7.07 -1.39 7.49
N LEU A 50 6.39 -1.86 6.46
CA LEU A 50 5.39 -1.05 5.75
C LEU A 50 4.21 -0.69 6.66
N SER A 51 3.79 -1.63 7.52
CA SER A 51 2.74 -1.35 8.50
C SER A 51 3.15 -0.23 9.46
N GLU A 52 4.37 -0.27 9.95
CA GLU A 52 4.89 0.76 10.84
C GLU A 52 4.99 2.12 10.15
N ASP A 53 5.44 2.13 8.90
CA ASP A 53 5.66 3.38 8.15
C ASP A 53 4.37 3.99 7.62
N THR A 54 3.34 3.20 7.36
CA THR A 54 2.08 3.68 6.79
C THR A 54 0.93 3.78 7.80
N GLY A 55 1.02 3.06 8.90
CA GLY A 55 -0.09 2.96 9.86
C GLY A 55 -1.16 1.96 9.45
N ILE A 56 -0.98 1.25 8.35
CA ILE A 56 -1.96 0.24 7.89
C ILE A 56 -1.72 -1.05 8.66
N ASN A 57 -2.77 -1.56 9.31
CA ASN A 57 -2.68 -2.74 10.18
C ASN A 57 -3.29 -4.01 9.59
N ASP A 58 -4.00 -3.92 8.47
CA ASP A 58 -4.59 -5.09 7.81
C ASP A 58 -3.54 -5.71 6.89
N LEU A 59 -2.92 -6.78 7.36
CA LEU A 59 -1.78 -7.42 6.72
C LEU A 59 -2.17 -8.82 6.25
N SER A 60 -1.89 -9.13 5.00
CA SER A 60 -2.21 -10.43 4.41
C SER A 60 -1.11 -10.89 3.47
N LYS A 61 -1.20 -12.15 3.03
CA LYS A 61 -0.34 -12.67 1.99
C LYS A 61 -0.79 -12.13 0.63
N ASN A 62 0.16 -11.98 -0.28
CA ASN A 62 -0.17 -11.63 -1.65
C ASN A 62 -0.65 -12.86 -2.40
N LYS A 63 -1.93 -12.89 -2.75
CA LYS A 63 -2.55 -13.96 -3.56
C LYS A 63 -2.97 -13.46 -4.94
N GLU A 64 -2.63 -12.22 -5.26
CA GLU A 64 -3.00 -11.60 -6.54
C GLU A 64 -1.96 -11.99 -7.60
N GLU A 65 -2.34 -12.83 -8.57
CA GLU A 65 -1.44 -13.25 -9.65
C GLU A 65 -0.94 -12.06 -10.46
N GLU A 66 -1.77 -11.06 -10.64
CA GLU A 66 -1.42 -9.83 -11.36
C GLU A 66 -0.22 -9.11 -10.76
N TYR A 67 -0.04 -9.24 -9.45
CA TYR A 67 1.01 -8.53 -8.70
C TYR A 67 2.04 -9.48 -8.09
N GLU A 68 2.17 -10.69 -8.61
CA GLU A 68 3.09 -11.69 -8.02
C GLU A 68 4.56 -11.29 -8.07
N ASN A 69 4.92 -10.41 -9.00
CA ASN A 69 6.31 -9.95 -9.16
C ASN A 69 6.68 -8.80 -8.22
N TYR A 70 5.74 -8.30 -7.45
CA TYR A 70 6.00 -7.24 -6.48
C TYR A 70 6.28 -7.84 -5.10
N ASP A 71 7.21 -7.24 -4.38
CA ASP A 71 7.53 -7.67 -3.01
C ASP A 71 6.40 -7.37 -2.04
N ALA A 72 5.68 -6.29 -2.27
CA ALA A 72 4.52 -5.90 -1.46
C ALA A 72 3.57 -5.04 -2.28
N ILE A 73 2.29 -5.12 -1.93
CA ILE A 73 1.25 -4.27 -2.49
C ILE A 73 0.59 -3.52 -1.34
N ILE A 74 0.50 -2.20 -1.47
CA ILE A 74 -0.21 -1.37 -0.51
C ILE A 74 -1.48 -0.87 -1.19
N ILE A 75 -2.63 -1.23 -0.63
CA ILE A 75 -3.93 -0.78 -1.11
C ILE A 75 -4.42 0.31 -0.16
N ILE A 76 -4.59 1.52 -0.68
CA ILE A 76 -5.10 2.64 0.10
C ILE A 76 -6.62 2.64 -0.01
N GLY A 77 -7.30 2.31 1.08
CA GLY A 77 -8.74 2.39 1.18
C GLY A 77 -9.20 3.72 1.78
N GLU A 78 -10.51 3.91 1.89
CA GLU A 78 -11.07 5.15 2.42
C GLU A 78 -10.68 5.39 3.88
N ASP A 79 -10.45 4.34 4.66
CA ASP A 79 -10.03 4.47 6.06
C ASP A 79 -8.66 5.15 6.22
N TYR A 80 -7.83 5.12 5.19
CA TYR A 80 -6.53 5.78 5.23
C TYR A 80 -6.66 7.30 5.44
N LEU A 81 -7.76 7.87 4.96
CA LEU A 81 -8.03 9.30 5.11
C LEU A 81 -8.29 9.71 6.57
N THR A 82 -8.57 8.74 7.44
CA THR A 82 -8.89 8.98 8.86
C THR A 82 -7.76 8.62 9.81
N PHE A 83 -6.59 8.22 9.31
CA PHE A 83 -5.45 7.80 10.14
C PHE A 83 -4.78 8.95 10.90
N ASN A 84 -5.07 10.16 10.55
CA ASN A 84 -4.46 11.34 11.20
C ASN A 84 -5.40 11.96 12.23
#